data_1b70d61717c8a88abd5699c1313e5791
#
_entry.id   1b70d61717c8a88abd5699c1313e5791
#
_cell.length_a   1.000
_cell.length_b   1.000
_cell.length_c   1.000
_cell.angle_alpha   90.00
_cell.angle_beta   90.00
_cell.angle_gamma   90.00
#
_symmetry.space_group_name_H-M   'P 1'
#
loop_
_entity.id
_entity.type
_entity.pdbx_description
1 polymer ?
#
loop_
_entity_poly.entity_id
_entity_poly.type
_entity_poly.pdbx_seq_one_letter_code
_entity_poly.pdbx_strand_id
1 'polypeptide(L)'
;LKNNRGNGMLAYIWPMALVVFSNVVYQICAKSVPQDMNPFASLTITYLVSAAVSFVLFFVMGNDVSLIAEYGKANWVPFVFGLVLVGLEVGFIFIYKAGWQVSTASVVQSAFLAVALIFVGYLLFHEKLSANKIIGVVICLVGLYFINKN
;
A
#
# COMPACT_ATOMS: atom_id res chain seq x y z
N LEU A 1 -28.30 -22.01 -12.42
CA LEU A 1 -27.81 -20.70 -12.93
C LEU A 1 -27.71 -19.59 -11.86
N LYS A 2 -27.93 -19.89 -10.58
CA LYS A 2 -27.99 -18.87 -9.50
C LYS A 2 -26.70 -18.76 -8.65
N ASN A 3 -25.70 -19.63 -8.85
CA ASN A 3 -24.54 -19.74 -7.95
C ASN A 3 -23.28 -19.00 -8.44
N ASN A 4 -23.29 -18.39 -9.63
CA ASN A 4 -22.07 -17.80 -10.22
C ASN A 4 -21.88 -16.30 -9.89
N ARG A 5 -22.90 -15.61 -9.39
CA ARG A 5 -22.79 -14.18 -9.03
C ARG A 5 -22.13 -13.96 -7.66
N GLY A 6 -22.34 -14.85 -6.71
CA GLY A 6 -21.74 -14.75 -5.38
C GLY A 6 -20.23 -14.94 -5.39
N ASN A 7 -19.75 -15.91 -6.15
CA ASN A 7 -18.31 -16.20 -6.27
C ASN A 7 -17.56 -15.07 -6.99
N GLY A 8 -18.17 -14.42 -7.99
CA GLY A 8 -17.59 -13.28 -8.66
C GLY A 8 -17.44 -12.04 -7.77
N MET A 9 -18.46 -11.78 -6.92
CA MET A 9 -18.42 -10.65 -5.99
C MET A 9 -17.40 -10.88 -4.86
N LEU A 10 -17.34 -12.09 -4.31
CA LEU A 10 -16.34 -12.45 -3.31
C LEU A 10 -14.92 -12.35 -3.88
N ALA A 11 -14.67 -12.85 -5.09
CA ALA A 11 -13.38 -12.76 -5.76
C ALA A 11 -12.94 -11.30 -6.02
N TYR A 12 -13.88 -10.37 -6.12
CA TYR A 12 -13.60 -8.94 -6.30
C TYR A 12 -13.35 -8.22 -4.96
N ILE A 13 -14.03 -8.63 -3.89
CA ILE A 13 -13.99 -7.93 -2.59
C ILE A 13 -12.82 -8.40 -1.71
N TRP A 14 -12.46 -9.70 -1.73
CA TRP A 14 -11.45 -10.23 -0.82
C TRP A 14 -10.06 -9.58 -0.96
N PRO A 15 -9.55 -9.23 -2.17
CA PRO A 15 -8.25 -8.58 -2.27
C PRO A 15 -8.27 -7.19 -1.64
N MET A 16 -9.38 -6.46 -1.80
CA MET A 16 -9.56 -5.15 -1.17
C MET A 16 -9.61 -5.26 0.35
N ALA A 17 -10.32 -6.25 0.88
CA ALA A 17 -10.38 -6.51 2.32
C ALA A 17 -8.99 -6.87 2.88
N LEU A 18 -8.22 -7.68 2.15
CA LEU A 18 -6.85 -8.03 2.52
C LEU A 18 -5.95 -6.79 2.57
N VAL A 19 -6.02 -5.92 1.55
CA VAL A 19 -5.24 -4.68 1.50
C VAL A 19 -5.59 -3.77 2.66
N VAL A 20 -6.88 -3.56 2.95
CA VAL A 20 -7.33 -2.71 4.06
C VAL A 20 -6.86 -3.27 5.40
N PHE A 21 -7.05 -4.56 5.64
CA PHE A 21 -6.61 -5.21 6.88
C PHE A 21 -5.09 -5.12 7.05
N SER A 22 -4.32 -5.46 6.01
CA SER A 22 -2.87 -5.38 6.03
C SER A 22 -2.38 -3.95 6.26
N ASN A 23 -3.04 -2.95 5.67
CA ASN A 23 -2.71 -1.55 5.85
C ASN A 23 -2.94 -1.10 7.31
N VAL A 24 -4.06 -1.52 7.94
CA VAL A 24 -4.32 -1.22 9.35
C VAL A 24 -3.21 -1.78 10.23
N VAL A 25 -2.85 -3.05 10.06
CA VAL A 25 -1.76 -3.70 10.83
C VAL A 25 -0.43 -3.01 10.54
N TYR A 26 -0.14 -2.69 9.29
CA TYR A 26 1.06 -1.94 8.88
C TYR A 26 1.19 -0.60 9.62
N GLN A 27 0.11 0.19 9.67
CA GLN A 27 0.12 1.49 10.35
C GLN A 27 0.37 1.36 11.86
N ILE A 28 -0.20 0.32 12.49
CA ILE A 28 0.04 0.00 13.90
C ILE A 28 1.52 -0.37 14.11
N CYS A 29 2.08 -1.23 13.27
CA CYS A 29 3.48 -1.62 13.35
C CYS A 29 4.42 -0.43 13.14
N ALA A 30 4.19 0.39 12.11
CA ALA A 30 5.00 1.56 11.81
C ALA A 30 5.00 2.58 12.96
N LYS A 31 3.84 2.77 13.63
CA LYS A 31 3.73 3.62 14.83
C LYS A 31 4.42 3.01 16.04
N SER A 32 4.51 1.70 16.14
CA SER A 32 5.07 0.96 17.27
C SER A 32 6.60 0.77 17.19
N VAL A 33 7.24 1.22 16.12
CA VAL A 33 8.71 1.20 16.02
C VAL A 33 9.30 2.04 17.15
N PRO A 34 10.25 1.50 17.97
CA PRO A 34 10.85 2.23 19.07
C PRO A 34 11.48 3.56 18.61
N GLN A 35 11.32 4.59 19.42
CA GLN A 35 11.78 5.94 19.07
C GLN A 35 13.31 6.04 18.94
N ASP A 36 14.03 5.26 19.73
CA ASP A 36 15.48 5.14 19.77
C ASP A 36 16.05 4.21 18.69
N MET A 37 15.20 3.37 18.07
CA MET A 37 15.62 2.45 17.02
C MET A 37 15.90 3.19 15.72
N ASN A 38 17.02 2.83 15.08
CA ASN A 38 17.33 3.33 13.74
C ASN A 38 16.29 2.78 12.73
N PRO A 39 15.61 3.66 11.97
CA PRO A 39 14.59 3.23 10.98
C PRO A 39 15.11 2.22 9.97
N PHE A 40 16.33 2.40 9.48
CA PHE A 40 16.92 1.49 8.49
C PHE A 40 17.23 0.10 9.06
N ALA A 41 17.61 0.02 10.34
CA ALA A 41 17.79 -1.26 11.02
C ALA A 41 16.46 -2.00 11.19
N SER A 42 15.38 -1.28 11.53
CA SER A 42 14.02 -1.84 11.57
C SER A 42 13.62 -2.41 10.20
N LEU A 43 13.83 -1.63 9.14
CA LEU A 43 13.48 -2.03 7.77
C LEU A 43 14.26 -3.25 7.29
N THR A 44 15.53 -3.37 7.67
CA THR A 44 16.33 -4.56 7.34
C THR A 44 15.66 -5.83 7.86
N ILE A 45 15.20 -5.82 9.11
CA ILE A 45 14.48 -6.95 9.71
C ILE A 45 13.16 -7.19 8.96
N THR A 46 12.39 -6.12 8.72
CA THR A 46 11.11 -6.20 8.01
C THR A 46 11.26 -6.86 6.63
N TYR A 47 12.25 -6.43 5.85
CA TYR A 47 12.44 -6.97 4.51
C TYR A 47 13.00 -8.39 4.50
N LEU A 48 13.83 -8.77 5.48
CA LEU A 48 14.27 -10.16 5.62
C LEU A 48 13.10 -11.08 5.93
N VAL A 49 12.22 -10.67 6.86
CA VAL A 49 10.99 -11.42 7.17
C VAL A 49 10.07 -11.50 5.96
N SER A 50 9.84 -10.38 5.27
CA SER A 50 9.00 -10.33 4.08
C SER A 50 9.54 -11.22 2.95
N ALA A 51 10.85 -11.21 2.73
CA ALA A 51 11.51 -12.07 1.75
C ALA A 51 11.36 -13.55 2.12
N ALA A 52 11.56 -13.90 3.39
CA ALA A 52 11.40 -15.30 3.87
C ALA A 52 9.96 -15.78 3.70
N VAL A 53 8.97 -14.97 4.09
CA VAL A 53 7.55 -15.30 3.93
C VAL A 53 7.19 -15.45 2.45
N SER A 54 7.63 -14.53 1.59
CA SER A 54 7.38 -14.61 0.14
C SER A 54 8.00 -15.86 -0.47
N PHE A 55 9.21 -16.22 -0.03
CA PHE A 55 9.90 -17.43 -0.46
C PHE A 55 9.10 -18.69 -0.06
N VAL A 56 8.66 -18.79 1.19
CA VAL A 56 7.84 -19.91 1.66
C VAL A 56 6.53 -20.01 0.89
N LEU A 57 5.83 -18.86 0.69
CA LEU A 57 4.58 -18.83 -0.05
C LEU A 57 4.74 -19.25 -1.51
N PHE A 58 5.88 -18.95 -2.13
CA PHE A 58 6.16 -19.41 -3.49
C PHE A 58 6.13 -20.94 -3.57
N PHE A 59 6.73 -21.66 -2.62
CA PHE A 59 6.73 -23.12 -2.61
C PHE A 59 5.40 -23.73 -2.17
N VAL A 60 4.67 -23.06 -1.29
CA VAL A 60 3.36 -23.55 -0.80
C VAL A 60 2.27 -23.34 -1.86
N MET A 61 2.29 -22.22 -2.59
CA MET A 61 1.27 -21.86 -3.55
C MET A 61 1.70 -22.08 -5.00
N GLY A 62 2.99 -22.27 -5.25
CA GLY A 62 3.55 -22.47 -6.59
C GLY A 62 3.32 -23.91 -7.06
N ASN A 63 2.72 -24.06 -8.24
CA ASN A 63 2.54 -25.35 -8.90
C ASN A 63 3.85 -25.68 -9.67
N ASP A 64 4.71 -26.51 -9.14
CA ASP A 64 5.89 -27.15 -9.79
C ASP A 64 6.75 -26.25 -10.72
N VAL A 65 6.75 -24.93 -10.48
CA VAL A 65 7.49 -23.97 -11.28
C VAL A 65 8.86 -23.71 -10.66
N SER A 66 9.92 -23.73 -11.46
CA SER A 66 11.27 -23.43 -10.96
C SER A 66 11.40 -21.93 -10.60
N LEU A 67 11.82 -21.65 -9.37
CA LEU A 67 12.08 -20.28 -8.90
C LEU A 67 13.11 -19.55 -9.78
N ILE A 68 14.14 -20.26 -10.24
CA ILE A 68 15.16 -19.70 -11.12
C ILE A 68 14.56 -19.29 -12.48
N ALA A 69 13.64 -20.10 -13.01
CA ALA A 69 12.95 -19.77 -14.26
C ALA A 69 12.06 -18.53 -14.09
N GLU A 70 11.41 -18.35 -12.92
CA GLU A 70 10.62 -17.15 -12.64
C GLU A 70 11.51 -15.90 -12.46
N TYR A 71 12.65 -16.03 -11.80
CA TYR A 71 13.60 -14.92 -11.70
C TYR A 71 14.16 -14.47 -13.07
N GLY A 72 14.30 -15.41 -14.02
CA GLY A 72 14.69 -15.08 -15.38
C GLY A 72 13.68 -14.21 -16.15
N LYS A 73 12.43 -14.13 -15.69
CA LYS A 73 11.37 -13.27 -16.25
C LYS A 73 11.36 -11.87 -15.62
N ALA A 74 12.16 -11.65 -14.56
CA ALA A 74 12.17 -10.37 -13.85
C ALA A 74 12.68 -9.25 -14.77
N ASN A 75 11.94 -8.14 -14.78
CA ASN A 75 12.34 -6.91 -15.43
C ASN A 75 12.84 -5.90 -14.37
N TRP A 76 12.95 -4.63 -14.73
CA TRP A 76 13.40 -3.57 -13.82
C TRP A 76 12.40 -3.23 -12.68
N VAL A 77 11.12 -3.60 -12.86
CA VAL A 77 10.02 -3.20 -11.95
C VAL A 77 10.23 -3.66 -10.51
N PRO A 78 10.55 -4.93 -10.19
CA PRO A 78 10.76 -5.37 -8.82
C PRO A 78 11.89 -4.59 -8.11
N PHE A 79 12.94 -4.19 -8.83
CA PHE A 79 14.06 -3.44 -8.26
C PHE A 79 13.66 -2.02 -7.87
N VAL A 80 12.95 -1.32 -8.78
CA VAL A 80 12.42 0.03 -8.48
C VAL A 80 11.36 -0.04 -7.38
N PHE A 81 10.50 -1.04 -7.41
CA PHE A 81 9.48 -1.24 -6.39
C PHE A 81 10.10 -1.41 -4.99
N GLY A 82 11.18 -2.20 -4.88
CA GLY A 82 11.92 -2.33 -3.63
C GLY A 82 12.48 -1.01 -3.12
N LEU A 83 13.05 -0.17 -3.99
CA LEU A 83 13.55 1.16 -3.61
C LEU A 83 12.42 2.08 -3.14
N VAL A 84 11.30 2.08 -3.84
CA VAL A 84 10.13 2.91 -3.50
C VAL A 84 9.53 2.47 -2.15
N LEU A 85 9.49 1.17 -1.86
CA LEU A 85 9.04 0.66 -0.57
C LEU A 85 9.89 1.18 0.58
N VAL A 86 11.23 1.19 0.42
CA VAL A 86 12.11 1.78 1.46
C VAL A 86 11.74 3.24 1.73
N GLY A 87 11.55 4.03 0.68
CA GLY A 87 11.16 5.44 0.82
C GLY A 87 9.81 5.62 1.52
N LEU A 88 8.82 4.79 1.18
CA LEU A 88 7.48 4.82 1.76
C LEU A 88 7.51 4.46 3.25
N GLU A 89 8.18 3.39 3.63
CA GLU A 89 8.23 2.93 5.01
C GLU A 89 9.07 3.85 5.91
N VAL A 90 10.21 4.32 5.43
CA VAL A 90 11.01 5.34 6.13
C VAL A 90 10.16 6.59 6.35
N GLY A 91 9.43 7.04 5.34
CA GLY A 91 8.52 8.18 5.45
C GLY A 91 7.51 8.01 6.58
N PHE A 92 6.82 6.87 6.65
CA PHE A 92 5.85 6.60 7.72
C PHE A 92 6.49 6.52 9.12
N ILE A 93 7.65 5.87 9.25
CA ILE A 93 8.36 5.83 10.53
C ILE A 93 8.70 7.25 10.99
N PHE A 94 9.19 8.13 10.11
CA PHE A 94 9.50 9.52 10.47
C PHE A 94 8.25 10.35 10.78
N ILE A 95 7.16 10.18 10.05
CA ILE A 95 5.87 10.81 10.36
C ILE A 95 5.45 10.48 11.79
N TYR A 96 5.53 9.20 12.19
CA TYR A 96 5.14 8.78 13.53
C TYR A 96 6.15 9.18 14.60
N LYS A 97 7.45 9.20 14.29
CA LYS A 97 8.47 9.77 15.19
C LYS A 97 8.29 11.27 15.40
N ALA A 98 7.78 11.99 14.42
CA ALA A 98 7.41 13.41 14.55
C ALA A 98 6.13 13.65 15.37
N GLY A 99 5.47 12.58 15.85
CA GLY A 99 4.33 12.68 16.77
C GLY A 99 2.95 12.65 16.10
N TRP A 100 2.86 12.42 14.78
CA TRP A 100 1.57 12.33 14.10
C TRP A 100 0.70 11.19 14.64
N GLN A 101 -0.60 11.42 14.70
CA GLN A 101 -1.58 10.39 15.02
C GLN A 101 -1.81 9.48 13.82
N VAL A 102 -2.00 8.17 14.07
CA VAL A 102 -2.20 7.18 13.00
C VAL A 102 -3.40 7.54 12.11
N SER A 103 -4.52 7.92 12.73
CA SER A 103 -5.73 8.30 12.01
C SER A 103 -5.52 9.49 11.09
N THR A 104 -4.90 10.56 11.60
CA THR A 104 -4.66 11.80 10.85
C THR A 104 -3.64 11.57 9.73
N ALA A 105 -2.50 10.92 10.02
CA ALA A 105 -1.46 10.64 9.04
C ALA A 105 -2.00 9.82 7.85
N SER A 106 -2.75 8.76 8.14
CA SER A 106 -3.33 7.89 7.12
C SER A 106 -4.34 8.61 6.22
N VAL A 107 -5.21 9.43 6.80
CA VAL A 107 -6.22 10.20 6.03
C VAL A 107 -5.55 11.27 5.17
N VAL A 108 -4.60 12.03 5.73
CA VAL A 108 -3.85 13.05 5.01
C VAL A 108 -3.10 12.45 3.82
N GLN A 109 -2.33 11.38 4.07
CA GLN A 109 -1.58 10.68 3.04
C GLN A 109 -2.51 10.15 1.94
N SER A 110 -3.62 9.50 2.30
CA SER A 110 -4.56 8.93 1.33
C SER A 110 -5.22 9.99 0.45
N ALA A 111 -5.54 11.15 1.00
CA ALA A 111 -6.13 12.25 0.22
C ALA A 111 -5.13 12.85 -0.78
N PHE A 112 -3.88 13.11 -0.37
CA PHE A 112 -2.85 13.57 -1.29
C PHE A 112 -2.51 12.52 -2.35
N LEU A 113 -2.44 11.24 -1.95
CA LEU A 113 -2.22 10.15 -2.89
C LEU A 113 -3.35 10.05 -3.91
N ALA A 114 -4.61 10.20 -3.51
CA ALA A 114 -5.75 10.18 -4.42
C ALA A 114 -5.66 11.29 -5.47
N VAL A 115 -5.28 12.51 -5.07
CA VAL A 115 -5.04 13.62 -6.00
C VAL A 115 -3.92 13.28 -6.98
N ALA A 116 -2.77 12.81 -6.47
CA ALA A 116 -1.62 12.46 -7.30
C ALA A 116 -1.95 11.35 -8.30
N LEU A 117 -2.68 10.32 -7.86
CA LEU A 117 -3.08 9.19 -8.73
C LEU A 117 -4.08 9.59 -9.81
N ILE A 118 -4.93 10.60 -9.60
CA ILE A 118 -5.77 11.14 -10.67
C ILE A 118 -4.91 11.76 -11.79
N PHE A 119 -3.89 12.53 -11.43
CA PHE A 119 -2.97 13.09 -12.43
C PHE A 119 -2.17 11.98 -13.13
N VAL A 120 -1.67 11.02 -12.39
CA VAL A 120 -0.93 9.86 -12.95
C VAL A 120 -1.84 9.03 -13.87
N GLY A 121 -3.06 8.72 -13.43
CA GLY A 121 -4.04 7.98 -14.22
C GLY A 121 -4.37 8.68 -15.55
N TYR A 122 -4.53 10.00 -15.51
CA TYR A 122 -4.77 10.79 -16.71
C TYR A 122 -3.55 10.85 -17.64
N LEU A 123 -2.35 11.16 -17.09
CA LEU A 123 -1.17 11.42 -17.91
C LEU A 123 -0.50 10.12 -18.43
N LEU A 124 -0.41 9.09 -17.59
CA LEU A 124 0.32 7.86 -17.94
C LEU A 124 -0.59 6.74 -18.44
N PHE A 125 -1.79 6.63 -17.90
CA PHE A 125 -2.72 5.55 -18.23
C PHE A 125 -3.86 6.00 -19.13
N HIS A 126 -3.90 7.29 -19.54
CA HIS A 126 -4.94 7.88 -20.37
C HIS A 126 -6.37 7.59 -19.88
N GLU A 127 -6.53 7.48 -18.54
CA GLU A 127 -7.83 7.27 -17.95
C GLU A 127 -8.73 8.49 -18.15
N LYS A 128 -10.00 8.24 -18.50
CA LYS A 128 -10.99 9.32 -18.62
C LYS A 128 -11.29 9.92 -17.25
N LEU A 129 -11.06 11.20 -17.10
CA LEU A 129 -11.46 11.95 -15.91
C LEU A 129 -12.98 12.12 -15.92
N SER A 130 -13.66 11.44 -15.01
CA SER A 130 -15.09 11.69 -14.77
C SER A 130 -15.26 12.86 -13.81
N ALA A 131 -16.23 13.72 -14.06
CA ALA A 131 -16.62 14.81 -13.16
C ALA A 131 -16.87 14.29 -11.73
N ASN A 132 -17.46 13.09 -11.59
CA ASN A 132 -17.72 12.47 -10.30
C ASN A 132 -16.42 12.14 -9.53
N LYS A 133 -15.33 11.73 -10.22
CA LYS A 133 -14.02 11.49 -9.59
C LYS A 133 -13.46 12.79 -9.01
N ILE A 134 -13.55 13.89 -9.77
CA ILE A 134 -13.06 15.21 -9.34
C ILE A 134 -13.87 15.71 -8.14
N ILE A 135 -15.20 15.65 -8.21
CA ILE A 135 -16.09 16.04 -7.10
C ILE A 135 -15.78 15.22 -5.84
N GLY A 136 -15.61 13.91 -5.97
CA GLY A 136 -15.26 13.03 -4.84
C GLY A 136 -13.96 13.45 -4.16
N VAL A 137 -12.92 13.79 -4.92
CA VAL A 137 -11.64 14.24 -4.36
C VAL A 137 -11.78 15.61 -3.68
N VAL A 138 -12.52 16.54 -4.25
CA VAL A 138 -12.79 17.85 -3.62
C VAL A 138 -13.48 17.65 -2.27
N ILE A 139 -14.48 16.77 -2.19
CA ILE A 139 -15.17 16.46 -0.93
C ILE A 139 -14.19 15.84 0.10
N CYS A 140 -13.31 14.93 -0.34
CA CYS A 140 -12.27 14.37 0.52
C CYS A 140 -11.32 15.45 1.08
N LEU A 141 -10.87 16.39 0.24
CA LEU A 141 -10.01 17.51 0.66
C LEU A 141 -10.71 18.45 1.65
N VAL A 142 -12.00 18.72 1.44
CA VAL A 142 -12.81 19.49 2.38
C VAL A 142 -12.94 18.74 3.71
N GLY A 143 -13.21 17.44 3.69
CA GLY A 143 -13.23 16.60 4.89
C GLY A 143 -11.91 16.64 5.66
N LEU A 144 -10.79 16.63 4.95
CA LEU A 144 -9.44 16.72 5.50
C LEU A 144 -9.20 18.05 6.23
N TYR A 145 -9.70 19.17 5.68
CA TYR A 145 -9.65 20.45 6.35
C TYR A 145 -10.33 20.42 7.73
N PHE A 146 -11.49 19.76 7.85
CA PHE A 146 -12.19 19.63 9.14
C PHE A 146 -11.45 18.72 10.12
N ILE A 147 -10.79 17.66 9.65
CA ILE A 147 -10.00 16.76 10.52
C ILE A 147 -8.79 17.48 11.13
N ASN A 148 -8.17 18.42 10.40
CA ASN A 148 -6.99 19.16 10.86
C ASN A 148 -7.33 20.45 11.63
N LYS A 149 -8.60 20.80 11.77
CA LYS A 149 -9.02 22.06 12.41
C LYS A 149 -9.07 22.00 13.94
N ASN A 150 -8.84 20.80 14.55
CA ASN A 150 -8.86 20.64 16.01
C ASN A 150 -7.45 20.64 16.58
#